data_6ccfa0cbdbcef0eb1eb9bf14bb482d88
#
_entry.id   6ccfa0cbdbcef0eb1eb9bf14bb482d88
#
_cell.length_a   1.000
_cell.length_b   1.000
_cell.length_c   1.000
_cell.angle_alpha   90.00
_cell.angle_beta   90.00
_cell.angle_gamma   90.00
#
_symmetry.space_group_name_H-M   'P 1'
#
loop_
_entity.id
_entity.type
_entity.pdbx_description
1 polymer ?
#
loop_
_entity_poly.entity_id
_entity_poly.type
_entity_poly.pdbx_seq_one_letter_code
_entity_poly.pdbx_strand_id
1 'polypeptide(L)'
;MKKLLLACLLAATLPVAAQAQTKLRMQSAFPAKGTFADNLAFFAERVKVMSGGRLEIVALATGSVVPAFDVLDATHKKVLDGAHSSSAYWVGKNRAAALFGVTPGGPFGMDGFDYMGWLYDGGGLELYREFFQDVLKQNVVPIPMTSAGPQALGWFKRPVKSWADLKGLKCRQTGISAEVFSKAGMATVNIPGPEILAAGERGVIDCAEWVGPSDDMLIGFHTVWKNFYTQSLHDLSLLEIIINGDVWKALGPDLQAIVQAAAVEATLRSQNRRNRLDAAAMVELTTKHGVTIYRTPDDILKNMLQAWDGIAKEESAKNPFFRKVYESQRAYASQVVPSRRATAPAYNFTADYYWPEKK
;
A
#
# COMPACT_ATOMS: atom_id res chain seq x y z
N MET A 1 -18.01 80.68 -6.69
CA MET A 1 -16.99 80.11 -5.82
C MET A 1 -17.41 78.68 -5.48
N LYS A 2 -16.97 77.71 -6.28
CA LYS A 2 -17.24 76.29 -6.03
C LYS A 2 -15.86 75.59 -5.86
N LYS A 3 -15.53 75.22 -4.63
CA LYS A 3 -14.33 74.41 -4.36
C LYS A 3 -14.70 72.97 -4.52
N LEU A 4 -14.13 72.32 -5.56
CA LEU A 4 -14.14 70.87 -5.76
C LEU A 4 -13.18 70.23 -4.74
N LEU A 5 -13.73 69.41 -3.86
CA LEU A 5 -12.95 68.48 -3.03
C LEU A 5 -12.69 67.22 -3.87
N LEU A 6 -11.46 67.06 -4.30
CA LEU A 6 -10.98 65.84 -4.93
C LEU A 6 -10.53 64.88 -3.81
N ALA A 7 -11.38 63.90 -3.46
CA ALA A 7 -11.03 62.83 -2.51
C ALA A 7 -10.22 61.79 -3.27
N CYS A 8 -8.90 61.75 -3.06
CA CYS A 8 -8.03 60.67 -3.51
C CYS A 8 -8.32 59.41 -2.71
N LEU A 9 -9.03 58.44 -3.29
CA LEU A 9 -9.06 57.09 -2.78
C LEU A 9 -7.66 56.44 -3.02
N LEU A 10 -6.78 56.48 -2.03
CA LEU A 10 -5.63 55.62 -1.96
C LEU A 10 -6.15 54.19 -1.68
N ALA A 11 -6.34 53.40 -2.71
CA ALA A 11 -6.47 51.96 -2.58
C ALA A 11 -5.13 51.42 -2.04
N ALA A 12 -5.09 51.15 -0.74
CA ALA A 12 -3.96 50.45 -0.12
C ALA A 12 -3.93 49.03 -0.68
N THR A 13 -3.17 48.83 -1.73
CA THR A 13 -2.73 47.50 -2.19
C THR A 13 -1.79 46.95 -1.14
N LEU A 14 -2.35 46.26 -0.15
CA LEU A 14 -1.53 45.44 0.75
C LEU A 14 -0.75 44.47 -0.14
N PRO A 15 0.58 44.44 -0.06
CA PRO A 15 1.34 43.39 -0.75
C PRO A 15 0.88 42.08 -0.16
N VAL A 16 0.21 41.26 -0.97
CA VAL A 16 0.03 39.83 -0.65
C VAL A 16 1.47 39.29 -0.56
N ALA A 17 1.95 39.16 0.65
CA ALA A 17 3.25 38.54 0.88
C ALA A 17 3.21 37.19 0.13
N ALA A 18 3.95 37.08 -0.95
CA ALA A 18 4.10 35.84 -1.66
C ALA A 18 4.72 34.86 -0.66
N GLN A 19 3.87 34.01 -0.10
CA GLN A 19 4.29 33.01 0.88
C GLN A 19 5.26 32.10 0.15
N ALA A 20 6.52 32.06 0.61
CA ALA A 20 7.57 31.29 -0.04
C ALA A 20 7.12 29.83 -0.18
N GLN A 21 7.23 29.29 -1.40
CA GLN A 21 6.89 27.91 -1.69
C GLN A 21 7.76 26.95 -0.87
N THR A 22 7.11 26.11 -0.08
CA THR A 22 7.78 25.03 0.65
C THR A 22 7.92 23.83 -0.28
N LYS A 23 9.11 23.25 -0.39
CA LYS A 23 9.38 22.06 -1.18
C LYS A 23 9.79 20.91 -0.28
N LEU A 24 9.14 19.75 -0.42
CA LEU A 24 9.49 18.53 0.29
C LEU A 24 10.09 17.51 -0.68
N ARG A 25 11.32 17.08 -0.43
CA ARG A 25 12.00 16.02 -1.17
C ARG A 25 11.53 14.67 -0.63
N MET A 26 10.77 13.93 -1.45
CA MET A 26 10.15 12.67 -1.06
C MET A 26 10.57 11.54 -1.99
N GLN A 27 11.31 10.56 -1.48
CA GLN A 27 11.74 9.41 -2.27
C GLN A 27 10.70 8.29 -2.20
N SER A 28 10.36 7.74 -3.38
CA SER A 28 9.59 6.50 -3.44
C SER A 28 10.47 5.27 -3.20
N ALA A 29 9.95 4.28 -2.48
CA ALA A 29 10.56 2.95 -2.35
C ALA A 29 10.16 1.98 -3.48
N PHE A 30 9.34 2.43 -4.44
CA PHE A 30 8.73 1.62 -5.47
C PHE A 30 9.26 1.93 -6.88
N PRO A 31 9.01 1.05 -7.87
CA PRO A 31 9.38 1.32 -9.27
C PRO A 31 8.84 2.67 -9.76
N ALA A 32 9.57 3.29 -10.71
CA ALA A 32 9.21 4.59 -11.28
C ALA A 32 7.98 4.56 -12.23
N LYS A 33 7.38 3.38 -12.41
CA LYS A 33 6.18 3.18 -13.25
C LYS A 33 5.16 2.31 -12.50
N GLY A 34 3.90 2.43 -12.89
CA GLY A 34 2.80 1.64 -12.35
C GLY A 34 1.98 2.39 -11.31
N THR A 35 1.08 1.67 -10.68
CA THR A 35 0.06 2.22 -9.77
C THR A 35 0.66 3.06 -8.65
N PHE A 36 1.77 2.63 -8.07
CA PHE A 36 2.37 3.33 -6.94
C PHE A 36 3.03 4.65 -7.37
N ALA A 37 3.71 4.66 -8.52
CA ALA A 37 4.28 5.89 -9.07
C ALA A 37 3.18 6.90 -9.46
N ASP A 38 2.12 6.43 -10.12
CA ASP A 38 0.97 7.25 -10.49
C ASP A 38 0.25 7.80 -9.26
N ASN A 39 0.17 7.01 -8.17
CA ASN A 39 -0.44 7.43 -6.91
C ASN A 39 0.36 8.57 -6.25
N LEU A 40 1.69 8.43 -6.15
CA LEU A 40 2.55 9.49 -5.61
C LEU A 40 2.49 10.76 -6.48
N ALA A 41 2.51 10.61 -7.80
CA ALA A 41 2.43 11.75 -8.72
C ALA A 41 1.10 12.51 -8.58
N PHE A 42 -0.01 11.77 -8.47
CA PHE A 42 -1.32 12.37 -8.24
C PHE A 42 -1.40 13.05 -6.86
N PHE A 43 -0.92 12.41 -5.82
CA PHE A 43 -0.84 13.01 -4.49
C PHE A 43 -0.06 14.33 -4.52
N ALA A 44 1.12 14.36 -5.15
CA ALA A 44 1.95 15.55 -5.27
C ALA A 44 1.23 16.68 -6.02
N GLU A 45 0.55 16.35 -7.12
CA GLU A 45 -0.26 17.30 -7.87
C GLU A 45 -1.40 17.87 -7.04
N ARG A 46 -2.14 17.01 -6.29
CA ARG A 46 -3.24 17.47 -5.44
C ARG A 46 -2.78 18.38 -4.31
N VAL A 47 -1.68 18.02 -3.64
CA VAL A 47 -1.07 18.87 -2.62
C VAL A 47 -0.74 20.25 -3.18
N LYS A 48 -0.12 20.31 -4.36
CA LYS A 48 0.23 21.57 -5.03
C LYS A 48 -1.01 22.41 -5.36
N VAL A 49 -2.03 21.80 -5.97
CA VAL A 49 -3.26 22.48 -6.36
C VAL A 49 -4.04 22.99 -5.14
N MET A 50 -4.28 22.11 -4.16
CA MET A 50 -5.07 22.45 -2.96
C MET A 50 -4.37 23.49 -2.08
N SER A 51 -3.03 23.52 -2.07
CA SER A 51 -2.27 24.52 -1.33
C SER A 51 -2.11 25.85 -2.07
N GLY A 52 -2.66 25.98 -3.29
CA GLY A 52 -2.42 27.15 -4.14
C GLY A 52 -0.92 27.33 -4.49
N GLY A 53 -0.17 26.23 -4.59
CA GLY A 53 1.27 26.24 -4.87
C GLY A 53 2.17 26.53 -3.66
N ARG A 54 1.62 26.72 -2.46
CA ARG A 54 2.41 26.96 -1.24
C ARG A 54 3.24 25.74 -0.81
N LEU A 55 2.79 24.52 -1.16
CA LEU A 55 3.49 23.27 -0.87
C LEU A 55 3.69 22.48 -2.17
N GLU A 56 4.93 22.07 -2.41
CA GLU A 56 5.31 21.23 -3.55
C GLU A 56 6.01 19.96 -3.05
N ILE A 57 5.51 18.80 -3.47
CA ILE A 57 6.18 17.51 -3.24
C ILE A 57 7.08 17.23 -4.44
N VAL A 58 8.39 17.18 -4.20
CA VAL A 58 9.39 16.81 -5.19
C VAL A 58 9.60 15.30 -5.10
N ALA A 59 8.90 14.55 -5.97
CA ALA A 59 9.01 13.10 -6.01
C ALA A 59 10.37 12.68 -6.57
N LEU A 60 11.11 11.89 -5.81
CA LEU A 60 12.40 11.32 -6.15
C LEU A 60 12.25 9.84 -6.49
N ALA A 61 12.98 9.39 -7.50
CA ALA A 61 12.98 7.99 -7.89
C ALA A 61 13.56 7.08 -6.79
N THR A 62 13.15 5.82 -6.77
CA THR A 62 13.72 4.82 -5.87
C THR A 62 15.23 4.71 -6.07
N GLY A 63 15.98 4.60 -4.99
CA GLY A 63 17.44 4.47 -5.02
C GLY A 63 18.22 5.75 -5.37
N SER A 64 17.53 6.89 -5.59
CA SER A 64 18.23 8.15 -5.97
C SER A 64 18.98 8.81 -4.82
N VAL A 65 18.57 8.57 -3.58
CA VAL A 65 19.23 9.10 -2.37
C VAL A 65 19.67 7.95 -1.46
N VAL A 66 18.77 7.01 -1.18
CA VAL A 66 19.05 5.82 -0.36
C VAL A 66 18.39 4.58 -0.97
N PRO A 67 18.83 3.34 -0.63
CA PRO A 67 18.12 2.11 -0.99
C PRO A 67 16.66 2.13 -0.57
N ALA A 68 15.81 1.35 -1.25
CA ALA A 68 14.34 1.36 -1.04
C ALA A 68 13.93 1.08 0.41
N PHE A 69 14.62 0.17 1.09
CA PHE A 69 14.31 -0.21 2.49
C PHE A 69 14.88 0.74 3.55
N ASP A 70 15.68 1.73 3.14
CA ASP A 70 16.31 2.69 4.06
C ASP A 70 15.57 4.04 4.13
N VAL A 71 14.49 4.20 3.35
CA VAL A 71 13.77 5.49 3.25
C VAL A 71 13.17 5.95 4.59
N LEU A 72 12.76 5.02 5.48
CA LEU A 72 12.25 5.37 6.81
C LEU A 72 13.36 6.02 7.65
N ASP A 73 14.52 5.38 7.73
CA ASP A 73 15.64 5.89 8.51
C ASP A 73 16.19 7.20 7.93
N ALA A 74 16.20 7.34 6.60
CA ALA A 74 16.59 8.56 5.92
C ALA A 74 15.62 9.72 6.22
N THR A 75 14.32 9.43 6.28
CA THR A 75 13.28 10.42 6.64
C THR A 75 13.40 10.79 8.13
N HIS A 76 13.56 9.81 9.02
CA HIS A 76 13.80 10.07 10.44
C HIS A 76 14.98 11.02 10.66
N LYS A 77 16.10 10.78 9.96
CA LYS A 77 17.33 11.56 10.07
C LYS A 77 17.30 12.88 9.27
N LYS A 78 16.18 13.20 8.62
CA LYS A 78 16.00 14.40 7.79
C LYS A 78 16.98 14.47 6.59
N VAL A 79 17.48 13.32 6.11
CA VAL A 79 18.18 13.22 4.81
C VAL A 79 17.16 13.36 3.66
N LEU A 80 15.93 12.89 3.90
CA LEU A 80 14.73 13.11 3.11
C LEU A 80 13.72 13.89 3.94
N ASP A 81 12.91 14.75 3.32
CA ASP A 81 11.80 15.41 4.00
C ASP A 81 10.63 14.44 4.18
N GLY A 82 10.51 13.47 3.29
CA GLY A 82 9.50 12.42 3.33
C GLY A 82 9.86 11.22 2.47
N ALA A 83 9.02 10.19 2.58
CA ALA A 83 9.12 8.98 1.76
C ALA A 83 7.73 8.45 1.41
N HIS A 84 7.65 7.72 0.29
CA HIS A 84 6.51 6.91 -0.11
C HIS A 84 6.90 5.45 -0.03
N SER A 85 6.28 4.69 0.88
CA SER A 85 6.69 3.33 1.23
C SER A 85 5.51 2.46 1.69
N SER A 86 5.80 1.35 2.32
CA SER A 86 4.84 0.42 2.92
C SER A 86 5.34 -0.08 4.27
N SER A 87 4.44 -0.15 5.25
CA SER A 87 4.73 -0.72 6.57
C SER A 87 5.21 -2.18 6.49
N ALA A 88 4.87 -2.92 5.44
CA ALA A 88 5.37 -4.26 5.21
C ALA A 88 6.92 -4.35 5.18
N TYR A 89 7.60 -3.27 4.84
CA TYR A 89 9.06 -3.21 4.78
C TYR A 89 9.73 -3.10 6.16
N TRP A 90 8.97 -2.75 7.19
CA TRP A 90 9.47 -2.53 8.55
C TRP A 90 9.33 -3.75 9.48
N VAL A 91 8.81 -4.90 8.98
CA VAL A 91 8.64 -6.14 9.77
C VAL A 91 9.94 -6.60 10.43
N GLY A 92 11.09 -6.36 9.79
CA GLY A 92 12.40 -6.62 10.36
C GLY A 92 12.78 -5.69 11.54
N LYS A 93 12.18 -4.49 11.61
CA LYS A 93 12.39 -3.55 12.72
C LYS A 93 11.48 -3.90 13.92
N ASN A 94 10.21 -4.18 13.64
CA ASN A 94 9.25 -4.67 14.62
C ASN A 94 8.12 -5.45 13.91
N ARG A 95 7.80 -6.60 14.45
CA ARG A 95 6.81 -7.53 13.88
C ARG A 95 5.40 -6.94 13.77
N ALA A 96 5.04 -5.97 14.62
CA ALA A 96 3.75 -5.29 14.56
C ALA A 96 3.53 -4.52 13.24
N ALA A 97 4.59 -4.20 12.49
CA ALA A 97 4.50 -3.63 11.14
C ALA A 97 3.64 -4.48 10.20
N ALA A 98 3.61 -5.81 10.41
CA ALA A 98 2.79 -6.73 9.63
C ALA A 98 1.29 -6.40 9.71
N LEU A 99 0.83 -5.87 10.83
CA LEU A 99 -0.59 -5.56 11.06
C LEU A 99 -1.05 -4.27 10.34
N PHE A 100 -0.10 -3.44 9.92
CA PHE A 100 -0.34 -2.22 9.15
C PHE A 100 0.02 -2.39 7.66
N GLY A 101 0.70 -3.48 7.30
CA GLY A 101 1.08 -3.80 5.94
C GLY A 101 0.15 -4.82 5.29
N VAL A 102 0.76 -5.78 4.65
CA VAL A 102 0.07 -6.92 4.03
C VAL A 102 -0.13 -8.01 5.08
N THR A 103 -1.33 -8.12 5.62
CA THR A 103 -1.66 -9.16 6.58
C THR A 103 -2.37 -10.31 5.88
N PRO A 104 -1.87 -11.56 5.94
CA PRO A 104 -2.61 -12.70 5.43
C PRO A 104 -3.96 -12.85 6.16
N GLY A 105 -5.01 -13.05 5.40
CA GLY A 105 -6.35 -13.16 5.97
C GLY A 105 -7.15 -11.85 5.98
N GLY A 106 -6.61 -10.79 5.39
CA GLY A 106 -7.23 -9.48 5.28
C GLY A 106 -7.85 -9.05 6.61
N PRO A 107 -7.13 -8.55 7.57
CA PRO A 107 -7.27 -8.73 9.02
C PRO A 107 -8.67 -9.18 9.43
N PHE A 108 -8.83 -10.48 9.70
CA PHE A 108 -10.09 -11.11 10.10
C PHE A 108 -11.25 -11.02 9.09
N GLY A 109 -10.92 -10.95 7.77
CA GLY A 109 -11.90 -10.86 6.69
C GLY A 109 -12.43 -9.45 6.44
N MET A 110 -11.82 -8.42 7.00
CA MET A 110 -12.06 -7.04 6.59
C MET A 110 -11.63 -6.87 5.13
N ASP A 111 -12.48 -6.24 4.34
CA ASP A 111 -12.08 -5.73 3.03
C ASP A 111 -11.40 -4.36 3.16
N GLY A 112 -11.03 -3.75 2.03
CA GLY A 112 -10.34 -2.47 2.02
C GLY A 112 -11.11 -1.34 2.68
N PHE A 113 -12.44 -1.31 2.56
CA PHE A 113 -13.28 -0.30 3.22
C PHE A 113 -13.40 -0.55 4.72
N ASP A 114 -13.59 -1.79 5.14
CA ASP A 114 -13.62 -2.15 6.55
C ASP A 114 -12.29 -1.78 7.23
N TYR A 115 -11.16 -2.05 6.56
CA TYR A 115 -9.84 -1.73 7.09
C TYR A 115 -9.60 -0.22 7.21
N MET A 116 -10.03 0.55 6.20
CA MET A 116 -9.97 2.02 6.26
C MET A 116 -10.91 2.55 7.35
N GLY A 117 -12.08 1.92 7.56
CA GLY A 117 -12.98 2.22 8.68
C GLY A 117 -12.29 1.98 10.04
N TRP A 118 -11.59 0.85 10.20
CA TRP A 118 -10.79 0.62 11.40
C TRP A 118 -9.71 1.68 11.59
N LEU A 119 -9.01 2.07 10.52
CA LEU A 119 -7.97 3.09 10.60
C LEU A 119 -8.51 4.44 11.04
N TYR A 120 -9.58 4.94 10.41
CA TYR A 120 -10.04 6.32 10.60
C TYR A 120 -11.10 6.48 11.69
N ASP A 121 -11.84 5.42 12.03
CA ASP A 121 -12.97 5.45 12.96
C ASP A 121 -12.86 4.42 14.10
N GLY A 122 -12.03 3.39 13.91
CA GLY A 122 -11.82 2.30 14.88
C GLY A 122 -10.57 2.45 15.76
N GLY A 123 -9.90 3.61 15.77
CA GLY A 123 -8.70 3.85 16.59
C GLY A 123 -7.38 3.34 15.96
N GLY A 124 -7.43 2.85 14.72
CA GLY A 124 -6.26 2.32 14.04
C GLY A 124 -5.19 3.37 13.73
N LEU A 125 -5.60 4.62 13.45
CA LEU A 125 -4.68 5.70 13.09
C LEU A 125 -3.80 6.12 14.27
N GLU A 126 -4.35 6.13 15.48
CA GLU A 126 -3.61 6.37 16.73
C GLU A 126 -2.57 5.27 16.96
N LEU A 127 -2.96 4.00 16.79
CA LEU A 127 -2.04 2.87 16.88
C LEU A 127 -0.96 2.92 15.80
N TYR A 128 -1.30 3.39 14.60
CA TYR A 128 -0.36 3.55 13.52
C TYR A 128 0.70 4.62 13.82
N ARG A 129 0.30 5.74 14.39
CA ARG A 129 1.22 6.79 14.86
C ARG A 129 2.08 6.31 16.02
N GLU A 130 1.48 5.66 17.02
CA GLU A 130 2.18 5.04 18.16
C GLU A 130 3.25 4.06 17.66
N PHE A 131 2.94 3.25 16.63
CA PHE A 131 3.91 2.33 16.05
C PHE A 131 5.18 3.03 15.58
N PHE A 132 5.07 4.08 14.79
CA PHE A 132 6.25 4.79 14.27
C PHE A 132 6.96 5.60 15.36
N GLN A 133 6.22 6.34 16.16
CA GLN A 133 6.78 7.33 17.07
C GLN A 133 7.27 6.71 18.39
N ASP A 134 6.47 5.81 18.96
CA ASP A 134 6.75 5.26 20.28
C ASP A 134 7.41 3.88 20.23
N VAL A 135 7.01 3.02 19.31
CA VAL A 135 7.57 1.66 19.22
C VAL A 135 8.86 1.65 18.41
N LEU A 136 8.87 2.26 17.21
CA LEU A 136 10.05 2.35 16.37
C LEU A 136 10.97 3.51 16.75
N LYS A 137 10.52 4.45 17.62
CA LYS A 137 11.26 5.66 18.01
C LYS A 137 11.71 6.51 16.82
N GLN A 138 10.87 6.62 15.79
CA GLN A 138 11.14 7.38 14.59
C GLN A 138 10.50 8.78 14.68
N ASN A 139 11.28 9.82 14.44
CA ASN A 139 10.76 11.20 14.32
C ASN A 139 10.08 11.40 12.97
N VAL A 140 8.93 10.75 12.76
CA VAL A 140 8.15 10.81 11.53
C VAL A 140 6.66 10.85 11.83
N VAL A 141 5.90 11.37 10.87
CA VAL A 141 4.44 11.30 10.84
C VAL A 141 4.02 10.43 9.66
N PRO A 142 3.46 9.25 9.92
CA PRO A 142 2.93 8.38 8.89
C PRO A 142 1.52 8.86 8.49
N ILE A 143 1.25 8.85 7.19
CA ILE A 143 -0.03 9.20 6.61
C ILE A 143 -0.45 8.04 5.70
N PRO A 144 -1.56 7.36 6.00
CA PRO A 144 -2.07 6.29 5.16
C PRO A 144 -2.36 6.82 3.75
N MET A 145 -1.80 6.18 2.74
CA MET A 145 -2.07 6.44 1.33
C MET A 145 -2.01 5.11 0.58
N THR A 146 -3.04 4.29 0.77
CA THR A 146 -3.09 3.00 0.10
C THR A 146 -3.43 3.16 -1.37
N SER A 147 -2.76 2.39 -2.21
CA SER A 147 -3.01 2.36 -3.66
C SER A 147 -3.30 0.96 -4.19
N ALA A 148 -3.07 -0.06 -3.37
CA ALA A 148 -3.31 -1.44 -3.76
C ALA A 148 -4.67 -1.90 -3.27
N GLY A 149 -5.49 -2.40 -4.20
CA GLY A 149 -6.66 -3.22 -3.88
C GLY A 149 -6.27 -4.69 -3.72
N PRO A 150 -7.17 -5.64 -4.06
CA PRO A 150 -6.88 -7.05 -3.96
C PRO A 150 -5.57 -7.41 -4.67
N GLN A 151 -4.68 -8.09 -3.94
CA GLN A 151 -3.42 -8.54 -4.48
C GLN A 151 -3.49 -10.02 -4.87
N ALA A 152 -2.71 -10.38 -5.89
CA ALA A 152 -2.60 -11.74 -6.37
C ALA A 152 -1.80 -12.64 -5.40
N LEU A 153 -2.02 -13.96 -5.43
CA LEU A 153 -1.10 -14.89 -4.79
C LEU A 153 0.29 -14.82 -5.46
N GLY A 154 0.30 -14.60 -6.78
CA GLY A 154 1.51 -14.30 -7.52
C GLY A 154 1.71 -15.14 -8.77
N TRP A 155 2.93 -15.09 -9.28
CA TRP A 155 3.40 -15.69 -10.52
C TRP A 155 4.33 -16.85 -10.24
N PHE A 156 4.14 -17.97 -10.94
CA PHE A 156 4.87 -19.19 -10.71
C PHE A 156 5.43 -19.76 -12.02
N LYS A 157 6.62 -20.37 -11.96
CA LYS A 157 7.21 -21.04 -13.13
C LYS A 157 6.48 -22.33 -13.51
N ARG A 158 5.77 -22.96 -12.57
CA ARG A 158 4.95 -24.15 -12.78
C ARG A 158 3.61 -24.01 -12.05
N PRO A 159 2.57 -24.73 -12.50
CA PRO A 159 1.31 -24.75 -11.75
C PRO A 159 1.49 -25.29 -10.33
N VAL A 160 0.71 -24.74 -9.39
CA VAL A 160 0.60 -25.19 -8.00
C VAL A 160 -0.87 -25.52 -7.71
N LYS A 161 -1.15 -26.71 -7.19
CA LYS A 161 -2.50 -27.22 -6.99
C LYS A 161 -2.85 -27.37 -5.50
N SER A 162 -1.83 -27.32 -4.65
CA SER A 162 -1.96 -27.52 -3.21
C SER A 162 -0.88 -26.78 -2.44
N TRP A 163 -1.06 -26.65 -1.14
CA TRP A 163 -0.06 -26.11 -0.23
C TRP A 163 1.27 -26.90 -0.29
N ALA A 164 1.19 -28.22 -0.46
CA ALA A 164 2.36 -29.07 -0.56
C ALA A 164 3.21 -28.79 -1.81
N ASP A 165 2.59 -28.29 -2.91
CA ASP A 165 3.31 -27.95 -4.13
C ASP A 165 4.23 -26.74 -4.00
N LEU A 166 4.03 -25.94 -2.93
CA LEU A 166 4.86 -24.78 -2.63
C LEU A 166 6.23 -25.17 -2.06
N LYS A 167 6.37 -26.40 -1.55
CA LYS A 167 7.62 -26.88 -0.96
C LYS A 167 8.77 -26.84 -1.97
N GLY A 168 9.88 -26.24 -1.51
CA GLY A 168 11.13 -26.15 -2.28
C GLY A 168 11.15 -25.05 -3.35
N LEU A 169 10.02 -24.35 -3.61
CA LEU A 169 10.04 -23.17 -4.48
C LEU A 169 10.83 -22.05 -3.81
N LYS A 170 11.64 -21.36 -4.61
CA LYS A 170 12.33 -20.14 -4.21
C LYS A 170 11.49 -18.94 -4.66
N CYS A 171 10.87 -18.23 -3.73
CA CYS A 171 9.92 -17.17 -4.08
C CYS A 171 10.25 -15.86 -3.39
N ARG A 172 10.08 -14.79 -4.13
CA ARG A 172 10.01 -13.47 -3.49
C ARG A 172 8.68 -13.33 -2.77
N GLN A 173 8.77 -13.04 -1.49
CA GLN A 173 7.66 -12.66 -0.64
C GLN A 173 8.07 -11.48 0.23
N THR A 174 7.12 -10.64 0.63
CA THR A 174 7.44 -9.47 1.45
C THR A 174 6.76 -9.53 2.82
N GLY A 175 7.37 -8.87 3.79
CA GLY A 175 6.82 -8.74 5.12
C GLY A 175 6.57 -10.10 5.78
N ILE A 176 5.43 -10.22 6.48
CA ILE A 176 5.06 -11.44 7.22
C ILE A 176 4.67 -12.59 6.31
N SER A 177 4.25 -12.31 5.05
CA SER A 177 3.91 -13.34 4.08
C SER A 177 5.08 -14.27 3.80
N ALA A 178 6.32 -13.77 3.86
CA ALA A 178 7.52 -14.59 3.73
C ALA A 178 7.56 -15.72 4.77
N GLU A 179 7.19 -15.42 6.01
CA GLU A 179 7.16 -16.44 7.07
C GLU A 179 5.98 -17.40 6.92
N VAL A 180 4.80 -16.89 6.55
CA VAL A 180 3.63 -17.73 6.27
C VAL A 180 3.98 -18.78 5.23
N PHE A 181 4.57 -18.41 4.10
CA PHE A 181 4.94 -19.36 3.06
C PHE A 181 6.15 -20.25 3.42
N SER A 182 7.02 -19.81 4.31
CA SER A 182 8.09 -20.67 4.85
C SER A 182 7.52 -21.86 5.63
N LYS A 183 6.30 -21.77 6.21
CA LYS A 183 5.60 -22.92 6.81
C LYS A 183 5.20 -23.99 5.77
N ALA A 184 5.06 -23.62 4.49
CA ALA A 184 4.89 -24.57 3.38
C ALA A 184 6.21 -25.23 2.94
N GLY A 185 7.34 -24.86 3.51
CA GLY A 185 8.68 -25.26 3.04
C GLY A 185 9.17 -24.49 1.81
N MET A 186 8.57 -23.33 1.52
CA MET A 186 9.03 -22.40 0.48
C MET A 186 10.31 -21.69 0.98
N ALA A 187 11.30 -21.55 0.11
CA ALA A 187 12.47 -20.71 0.37
C ALA A 187 12.15 -19.28 -0.01
N THR A 188 11.80 -18.46 0.97
CA THR A 188 11.39 -17.08 0.75
C THR A 188 12.57 -16.11 0.78
N VAL A 189 12.54 -15.12 -0.13
CA VAL A 189 13.51 -14.02 -0.18
C VAL A 189 12.76 -12.69 -0.19
N ASN A 190 13.25 -11.72 0.57
CA ASN A 190 12.68 -10.37 0.64
C ASN A 190 13.58 -9.41 -0.16
N ILE A 191 13.15 -9.10 -1.39
CA ILE A 191 13.83 -8.14 -2.26
C ILE A 191 12.85 -7.04 -2.68
N PRO A 192 13.33 -5.80 -2.86
CA PRO A 192 12.46 -4.68 -3.26
C PRO A 192 11.90 -4.87 -4.67
N GLY A 193 10.72 -4.26 -4.92
CA GLY A 193 10.00 -4.40 -6.19
C GLY A 193 10.83 -4.23 -7.47
N PRO A 194 11.67 -3.17 -7.58
CA PRO A 194 12.49 -2.95 -8.77
C PRO A 194 13.46 -4.07 -9.13
N GLU A 195 13.80 -4.95 -8.19
CA GLU A 195 14.81 -6.02 -8.38
C GLU A 195 14.19 -7.38 -8.71
N ILE A 196 12.86 -7.53 -8.61
CA ILE A 196 12.18 -8.83 -8.74
C ILE A 196 12.35 -9.43 -10.13
N LEU A 197 12.10 -8.63 -11.19
CA LEU A 197 12.18 -9.11 -12.56
C LEU A 197 13.58 -9.68 -12.86
N ALA A 198 14.62 -8.93 -12.54
CA ALA A 198 15.99 -9.35 -12.77
C ALA A 198 16.38 -10.63 -11.98
N ALA A 199 15.82 -10.81 -10.79
CA ALA A 199 16.02 -12.04 -10.01
C ALA A 199 15.33 -13.25 -10.68
N GLY A 200 14.12 -13.05 -11.24
CA GLY A 200 13.39 -14.05 -12.01
C GLY A 200 14.10 -14.45 -13.31
N GLU A 201 14.54 -13.47 -14.10
CA GLU A 201 15.26 -13.67 -15.35
C GLU A 201 16.57 -14.47 -15.14
N ARG A 202 17.28 -14.23 -14.05
CA ARG A 202 18.48 -14.98 -13.69
C ARG A 202 18.19 -16.35 -13.05
N GLY A 203 16.91 -16.72 -12.87
CA GLY A 203 16.52 -17.98 -12.22
C GLY A 203 16.87 -18.06 -10.73
N VAL A 204 17.11 -16.94 -10.08
CA VAL A 204 17.36 -16.86 -8.62
C VAL A 204 16.08 -17.19 -7.86
N ILE A 205 14.92 -16.84 -8.41
CA ILE A 205 13.60 -17.12 -7.86
C ILE A 205 12.71 -17.82 -8.88
N ASP A 206 11.85 -18.72 -8.39
CA ASP A 206 10.89 -19.52 -9.16
C ASP A 206 9.51 -18.87 -9.24
N CYS A 207 9.24 -17.96 -8.34
CA CYS A 207 7.94 -17.29 -8.20
C CYS A 207 8.10 -15.93 -7.50
N ALA A 208 7.13 -15.06 -7.74
CA ALA A 208 7.06 -13.76 -7.10
C ALA A 208 5.62 -13.28 -6.99
N GLU A 209 5.37 -12.49 -5.98
CA GLU A 209 4.20 -11.65 -5.81
C GLU A 209 4.65 -10.18 -5.89
N TRP A 210 3.82 -9.31 -6.49
CA TRP A 210 4.07 -7.88 -6.48
C TRP A 210 2.79 -7.10 -6.15
N VAL A 211 1.88 -6.91 -7.08
CA VAL A 211 0.64 -6.17 -6.88
C VAL A 211 -0.55 -6.85 -7.54
N GLY A 212 -0.56 -6.95 -8.86
CA GLY A 212 -1.65 -7.51 -9.63
C GLY A 212 -1.42 -7.38 -11.14
N PRO A 213 -2.39 -7.82 -11.96
CA PRO A 213 -2.18 -8.07 -13.39
C PRO A 213 -1.55 -6.90 -14.15
N SER A 214 -2.03 -5.68 -13.95
CA SER A 214 -1.58 -4.52 -14.72
C SER A 214 -0.17 -4.09 -14.34
N ASP A 215 0.13 -4.00 -13.05
CA ASP A 215 1.45 -3.60 -12.55
C ASP A 215 2.48 -4.67 -12.82
N ASP A 216 2.15 -5.95 -12.61
CA ASP A 216 3.03 -7.09 -12.82
C ASP A 216 3.36 -7.27 -14.31
N MET A 217 2.38 -7.04 -15.19
CA MET A 217 2.59 -7.02 -16.63
C MET A 217 3.49 -5.85 -17.06
N LEU A 218 3.27 -4.66 -16.49
CA LEU A 218 4.05 -3.46 -16.80
C LEU A 218 5.53 -3.61 -16.46
N ILE A 219 5.85 -4.30 -15.36
CA ILE A 219 7.23 -4.58 -14.97
C ILE A 219 7.79 -5.87 -15.59
N GLY A 220 7.01 -6.61 -16.39
CA GLY A 220 7.49 -7.68 -17.23
C GLY A 220 7.38 -9.09 -16.66
N PHE A 221 6.66 -9.36 -15.58
CA PHE A 221 6.57 -10.70 -14.97
C PHE A 221 6.11 -11.79 -15.93
N HIS A 222 5.21 -11.44 -16.85
CA HIS A 222 4.71 -12.33 -17.89
C HIS A 222 5.79 -12.84 -18.86
N THR A 223 6.97 -12.21 -18.91
CA THR A 223 8.09 -12.71 -19.75
C THR A 223 8.81 -13.87 -19.08
N VAL A 224 8.80 -13.92 -17.76
CA VAL A 224 9.50 -14.94 -16.94
C VAL A 224 8.56 -16.07 -16.50
N TRP A 225 7.37 -15.72 -16.03
CA TRP A 225 6.41 -16.68 -15.49
C TRP A 225 5.11 -16.70 -16.29
N LYS A 226 4.49 -17.89 -16.41
CA LYS A 226 3.29 -18.06 -17.21
C LYS A 226 2.08 -18.56 -16.42
N ASN A 227 2.24 -18.83 -15.14
CA ASN A 227 1.16 -19.31 -14.27
C ASN A 227 0.86 -18.20 -13.24
N PHE A 228 -0.28 -17.54 -13.40
CA PHE A 228 -0.70 -16.42 -12.56
C PHE A 228 -1.91 -16.82 -11.71
N TYR A 229 -1.81 -16.62 -10.40
CA TYR A 229 -2.85 -16.94 -9.43
C TYR A 229 -3.44 -15.65 -8.87
N THR A 230 -4.72 -15.39 -9.17
CA THR A 230 -5.36 -14.09 -8.95
C THR A 230 -5.74 -13.81 -7.51
N GLN A 231 -6.09 -14.83 -6.75
CA GLN A 231 -6.66 -14.64 -5.42
C GLN A 231 -5.63 -14.89 -4.34
N SER A 232 -5.60 -14.01 -3.38
CA SER A 232 -4.83 -14.12 -2.16
C SER A 232 -5.74 -13.80 -0.97
N LEU A 233 -5.18 -13.75 0.23
CA LEU A 233 -5.90 -13.40 1.45
C LEU A 233 -5.62 -11.95 1.88
N HIS A 234 -5.02 -11.15 1.05
CA HIS A 234 -4.86 -9.72 1.34
C HIS A 234 -5.47 -8.86 0.23
N ASP A 235 -6.36 -8.01 0.65
CA ASP A 235 -7.05 -7.06 -0.22
C ASP A 235 -6.32 -5.73 -0.26
N LEU A 236 -5.93 -5.20 0.89
CA LEU A 236 -5.35 -3.89 1.02
C LEU A 236 -3.91 -3.99 1.52
N SER A 237 -2.97 -3.52 0.71
CA SER A 237 -1.65 -3.15 1.21
C SER A 237 -1.66 -1.69 1.60
N LEU A 238 -1.54 -1.40 2.89
CA LEU A 238 -1.39 -0.03 3.32
C LEU A 238 -0.04 0.51 2.84
N LEU A 239 -0.12 1.44 1.91
CA LEU A 239 1.01 2.28 1.57
C LEU A 239 0.94 3.56 2.39
N GLU A 240 2.05 4.24 2.47
CA GLU A 240 2.20 5.36 3.36
C GLU A 240 3.03 6.49 2.76
N ILE A 241 2.63 7.69 3.06
CA ILE A 241 3.51 8.84 3.02
C ILE A 241 4.07 9.00 4.43
N ILE A 242 5.38 9.05 4.53
CA ILE A 242 6.08 9.30 5.79
C ILE A 242 6.72 10.68 5.67
N ILE A 243 6.45 11.58 6.60
CA ILE A 243 7.05 12.92 6.63
C ILE A 243 7.86 13.07 7.91
N ASN A 244 9.07 13.64 7.84
CA ASN A 244 9.87 13.95 9.01
C ASN A 244 9.08 14.81 10.00
N GLY A 245 9.15 14.50 11.30
CA GLY A 245 8.32 15.13 12.32
C GLY A 245 8.53 16.64 12.44
N ASP A 246 9.76 17.12 12.29
CA ASP A 246 10.06 18.56 12.35
C ASP A 246 9.55 19.28 11.09
N VAL A 247 9.70 18.63 9.92
CA VAL A 247 9.14 19.13 8.66
C VAL A 247 7.61 19.22 8.76
N TRP A 248 6.95 18.17 9.24
CA TRP A 248 5.51 18.15 9.45
C TRP A 248 5.04 19.27 10.35
N LYS A 249 5.70 19.45 11.49
CA LYS A 249 5.38 20.51 12.44
C LYS A 249 5.50 21.92 11.83
N ALA A 250 6.50 22.11 10.96
CA ALA A 250 6.74 23.39 10.29
C ALA A 250 5.70 23.73 9.21
N LEU A 251 4.94 22.73 8.68
CA LEU A 251 3.90 22.98 7.68
C LEU A 251 2.73 23.82 8.20
N GLY A 252 2.40 23.68 9.49
CA GLY A 252 1.20 24.26 10.07
C GLY A 252 -0.09 23.51 9.74
N PRO A 253 -1.18 23.76 10.48
CA PRO A 253 -2.39 22.92 10.45
C PRO A 253 -3.12 22.91 9.10
N ASP A 254 -3.11 24.00 8.36
CA ASP A 254 -3.79 24.09 7.06
C ASP A 254 -3.10 23.23 5.98
N LEU A 255 -1.77 23.30 5.87
CA LEU A 255 -1.02 22.45 4.93
C LEU A 255 -1.03 20.98 5.37
N GLN A 256 -1.02 20.70 6.67
CA GLN A 256 -1.17 19.35 7.19
C GLN A 256 -2.54 18.75 6.80
N ALA A 257 -3.61 19.50 6.92
CA ALA A 257 -4.95 19.07 6.50
C ALA A 257 -5.02 18.81 4.99
N ILE A 258 -4.38 19.65 4.16
CA ILE A 258 -4.28 19.46 2.72
C ILE A 258 -3.54 18.16 2.38
N VAL A 259 -2.42 17.90 3.03
CA VAL A 259 -1.65 16.67 2.80
C VAL A 259 -2.47 15.42 3.15
N GLN A 260 -3.18 15.44 4.27
CA GLN A 260 -4.06 14.34 4.68
C GLN A 260 -5.22 14.13 3.70
N ALA A 261 -5.89 15.20 3.29
CA ALA A 261 -7.00 15.13 2.32
C ALA A 261 -6.53 14.62 0.95
N ALA A 262 -5.37 15.08 0.47
CA ALA A 262 -4.77 14.63 -0.78
C ALA A 262 -4.42 13.12 -0.74
N ALA A 263 -3.97 12.61 0.40
CA ALA A 263 -3.66 11.19 0.57
C ALA A 263 -4.93 10.31 0.50
N VAL A 264 -6.04 10.74 1.10
CA VAL A 264 -7.33 10.05 1.01
C VAL A 264 -7.87 10.06 -0.42
N GLU A 265 -7.83 11.21 -1.11
CA GLU A 265 -8.25 11.32 -2.51
C GLU A 265 -7.40 10.43 -3.42
N ALA A 266 -6.08 10.43 -3.22
CA ALA A 266 -5.14 9.58 -3.97
C ALA A 266 -5.42 8.10 -3.77
N THR A 267 -5.77 7.68 -2.55
CA THR A 267 -6.19 6.30 -2.23
C THR A 267 -7.38 5.87 -3.08
N LEU A 268 -8.48 6.60 -3.03
CA LEU A 268 -9.71 6.23 -3.73
C LEU A 268 -9.52 6.20 -5.24
N ARG A 269 -8.88 7.24 -5.78
CA ARG A 269 -8.62 7.33 -7.22
C ARG A 269 -7.73 6.20 -7.72
N SER A 270 -6.67 5.88 -7.00
CA SER A 270 -5.74 4.83 -7.37
C SER A 270 -6.43 3.47 -7.44
N GLN A 271 -7.22 3.15 -6.43
CA GLN A 271 -7.96 1.90 -6.36
C GLN A 271 -8.93 1.73 -7.53
N ASN A 272 -9.74 2.76 -7.82
CA ASN A 272 -10.68 2.74 -8.95
C ASN A 272 -9.98 2.62 -10.30
N ARG A 273 -8.88 3.35 -10.50
CA ARG A 273 -8.09 3.28 -11.73
C ARG A 273 -7.50 1.89 -11.94
N ARG A 274 -6.95 1.30 -10.89
CA ARG A 274 -6.34 -0.03 -10.95
C ARG A 274 -7.34 -1.10 -11.35
N ASN A 275 -8.55 -1.12 -10.79
CA ASN A 275 -9.58 -2.10 -11.17
C ASN A 275 -9.81 -2.14 -12.69
N ARG A 276 -9.84 -0.98 -13.34
CA ARG A 276 -9.99 -0.89 -14.80
C ARG A 276 -8.76 -1.38 -15.55
N LEU A 277 -7.56 -1.04 -15.07
CA LEU A 277 -6.30 -1.47 -15.70
C LEU A 277 -6.09 -2.97 -15.56
N ASP A 278 -6.40 -3.54 -14.40
CA ASP A 278 -6.30 -4.97 -14.14
C ASP A 278 -7.24 -5.77 -15.05
N ALA A 279 -8.48 -5.30 -15.27
CA ALA A 279 -9.41 -5.94 -16.21
C ALA A 279 -8.83 -5.99 -17.64
N ALA A 280 -8.23 -4.90 -18.12
CA ALA A 280 -7.59 -4.87 -19.43
C ALA A 280 -6.36 -5.79 -19.51
N ALA A 281 -5.52 -5.77 -18.46
CA ALA A 281 -4.32 -6.59 -18.38
C ALA A 281 -4.65 -8.10 -18.36
N MET A 282 -5.70 -8.51 -17.66
CA MET A 282 -6.15 -9.91 -17.64
C MET A 282 -6.46 -10.45 -19.04
N VAL A 283 -7.13 -9.65 -19.86
CA VAL A 283 -7.41 -10.00 -21.26
C VAL A 283 -6.11 -10.08 -22.05
N GLU A 284 -5.24 -9.10 -21.94
CA GLU A 284 -3.98 -9.04 -22.68
C GLU A 284 -3.03 -10.18 -22.31
N LEU A 285 -2.88 -10.48 -21.04
CA LEU A 285 -2.04 -11.58 -20.53
C LEU A 285 -2.45 -12.94 -21.15
N THR A 286 -3.74 -13.19 -21.24
CA THR A 286 -4.25 -14.47 -21.80
C THR A 286 -4.20 -14.52 -23.33
N THR A 287 -4.57 -13.42 -24.02
CA THR A 287 -4.73 -13.42 -25.48
C THR A 287 -3.43 -13.18 -26.22
N LYS A 288 -2.50 -12.42 -25.65
CA LYS A 288 -1.24 -12.04 -26.33
C LYS A 288 0.01 -12.67 -25.73
N HIS A 289 0.01 -12.93 -24.42
CA HIS A 289 1.23 -13.35 -23.73
C HIS A 289 1.25 -14.82 -23.30
N GLY A 290 0.19 -15.59 -23.59
CA GLY A 290 0.10 -17.02 -23.28
C GLY A 290 0.17 -17.32 -21.79
N VAL A 291 -0.32 -16.40 -20.96
CA VAL A 291 -0.40 -16.60 -19.51
C VAL A 291 -1.64 -17.39 -19.17
N THR A 292 -1.49 -18.42 -18.36
CA THR A 292 -2.62 -19.14 -17.79
C THR A 292 -2.97 -18.53 -16.44
N ILE A 293 -4.23 -18.13 -16.31
CA ILE A 293 -4.75 -17.52 -15.09
C ILE A 293 -5.49 -18.60 -14.30
N TYR A 294 -5.14 -18.70 -13.02
CA TYR A 294 -5.72 -19.69 -12.11
C TYR A 294 -6.43 -18.97 -10.97
N ARG A 295 -7.53 -19.57 -10.52
CA ARG A 295 -8.04 -19.32 -9.17
C ARG A 295 -7.12 -20.02 -8.19
N THR A 296 -6.75 -19.37 -7.10
CA THR A 296 -5.96 -19.99 -6.05
C THR A 296 -6.75 -21.12 -5.38
N PRO A 297 -6.17 -22.32 -5.25
CA PRO A 297 -6.81 -23.43 -4.57
C PRO A 297 -7.18 -23.10 -3.11
N ASP A 298 -8.37 -23.51 -2.68
CA ASP A 298 -8.85 -23.29 -1.31
C ASP A 298 -7.93 -23.95 -0.26
N ASP A 299 -7.25 -25.03 -0.62
CA ASP A 299 -6.23 -25.67 0.22
C ASP A 299 -5.09 -24.70 0.56
N ILE A 300 -4.59 -23.94 -0.42
CA ILE A 300 -3.55 -22.93 -0.20
C ILE A 300 -4.07 -21.82 0.71
N LEU A 301 -5.25 -21.29 0.43
CA LEU A 301 -5.85 -20.21 1.22
C LEU A 301 -6.07 -20.64 2.67
N LYS A 302 -6.59 -21.84 2.90
CA LYS A 302 -6.83 -22.38 4.25
C LYS A 302 -5.53 -22.54 5.04
N ASN A 303 -4.50 -23.11 4.41
CA ASN A 303 -3.22 -23.33 5.06
C ASN A 303 -2.48 -22.00 5.32
N MET A 304 -2.64 -20.98 4.47
CA MET A 304 -2.15 -19.62 4.74
C MET A 304 -2.76 -19.06 6.02
N LEU A 305 -4.08 -19.18 6.21
CA LEU A 305 -4.76 -18.73 7.43
C LEU A 305 -4.26 -19.48 8.68
N GLN A 306 -4.14 -20.80 8.61
CA GLN A 306 -3.64 -21.60 9.72
C GLN A 306 -2.20 -21.24 10.11
N ALA A 307 -1.35 -21.05 9.10
CA ALA A 307 0.03 -20.59 9.33
C ALA A 307 0.07 -19.20 9.97
N TRP A 308 -0.75 -18.28 9.48
CA TRP A 308 -0.87 -16.94 10.03
C TRP A 308 -1.37 -16.95 11.48
N ASP A 309 -2.42 -17.72 11.80
CA ASP A 309 -2.95 -17.83 13.15
C ASP A 309 -1.89 -18.31 14.15
N GLY A 310 -1.07 -19.28 13.74
CA GLY A 310 0.07 -19.74 14.54
C GLY A 310 1.09 -18.63 14.81
N ILE A 311 1.49 -17.90 13.77
CA ILE A 311 2.43 -16.78 13.86
C ILE A 311 1.85 -15.65 14.72
N ALA A 312 0.60 -15.27 14.49
CA ALA A 312 -0.04 -14.19 15.23
C ALA A 312 -0.19 -14.52 16.72
N LYS A 313 -0.47 -15.79 17.06
CA LYS A 313 -0.50 -16.27 18.45
C LYS A 313 0.86 -16.14 19.12
N GLU A 314 1.91 -16.59 18.44
CA GLU A 314 3.29 -16.53 18.97
C GLU A 314 3.76 -15.07 19.14
N GLU A 315 3.49 -14.21 18.15
CA GLU A 315 3.88 -12.80 18.22
C GLU A 315 3.07 -12.03 19.29
N SER A 316 1.78 -12.30 19.43
CA SER A 316 0.96 -11.70 20.49
C SER A 316 1.44 -12.06 21.89
N ALA A 317 2.07 -13.23 22.08
CA ALA A 317 2.63 -13.63 23.35
C ALA A 317 3.95 -12.90 23.69
N LYS A 318 4.74 -12.53 22.66
CA LYS A 318 6.09 -11.95 22.81
C LYS A 318 6.12 -10.43 22.70
N ASN A 319 5.21 -9.85 21.90
CA ASN A 319 5.17 -8.43 21.58
C ASN A 319 3.85 -7.80 22.05
N PRO A 320 3.87 -7.07 23.19
CA PRO A 320 2.65 -6.44 23.72
C PRO A 320 1.97 -5.47 22.75
N PHE A 321 2.77 -4.74 21.94
CA PHE A 321 2.22 -3.82 20.96
C PHE A 321 1.57 -4.55 19.78
N PHE A 322 2.18 -5.64 19.30
CA PHE A 322 1.56 -6.50 18.30
C PHE A 322 0.20 -6.98 18.80
N ARG A 323 0.14 -7.52 20.02
CA ARG A 323 -1.12 -7.96 20.63
C ARG A 323 -2.16 -6.85 20.69
N LYS A 324 -1.77 -5.65 21.14
CA LYS A 324 -2.65 -4.48 21.22
C LYS A 324 -3.32 -4.16 19.89
N VAL A 325 -2.54 -4.12 18.80
CA VAL A 325 -3.05 -3.85 17.45
C VAL A 325 -3.92 -5.01 16.95
N TYR A 326 -3.45 -6.24 17.12
CA TYR A 326 -4.16 -7.45 16.69
C TYR A 326 -5.54 -7.58 17.33
N GLU A 327 -5.63 -7.34 18.64
CA GLU A 327 -6.89 -7.37 19.39
C GLU A 327 -7.82 -6.23 18.97
N SER A 328 -7.30 -5.03 18.71
CA SER A 328 -8.07 -3.91 18.18
C SER A 328 -8.69 -4.23 16.82
N GLN A 329 -7.90 -4.76 15.87
CA GLN A 329 -8.40 -5.19 14.56
C GLN A 329 -9.46 -6.28 14.70
N ARG A 330 -9.22 -7.27 15.57
CA ARG A 330 -10.16 -8.36 15.80
C ARG A 330 -11.50 -7.87 16.40
N ALA A 331 -11.43 -6.96 17.36
CA ALA A 331 -12.63 -6.39 17.99
C ALA A 331 -13.49 -5.64 16.97
N TYR A 332 -12.87 -4.77 16.15
CA TYR A 332 -13.54 -4.04 15.08
C TYR A 332 -14.13 -5.00 14.03
N ALA A 333 -13.33 -5.91 13.51
CA ALA A 333 -13.75 -6.88 12.49
C ALA A 333 -14.90 -7.76 12.96
N SER A 334 -14.95 -8.16 14.25
CA SER A 334 -16.01 -8.99 14.81
C SER A 334 -17.41 -8.36 14.72
N GLN A 335 -17.48 -7.05 14.58
CA GLN A 335 -18.73 -6.30 14.41
C GLN A 335 -19.02 -6.00 12.95
N VAL A 336 -18.05 -5.44 12.22
CA VAL A 336 -18.30 -4.94 10.85
C VAL A 336 -18.38 -6.06 9.81
N VAL A 337 -17.54 -7.10 9.92
CA VAL A 337 -17.50 -8.16 8.90
C VAL A 337 -18.80 -8.98 8.86
N PRO A 338 -19.35 -9.47 9.99
CA PRO A 338 -20.65 -10.15 9.97
C PRO A 338 -21.79 -9.24 9.50
N SER A 339 -21.80 -7.96 9.93
CA SER A 339 -22.80 -6.98 9.51
C SER A 339 -22.76 -6.75 8.00
N ARG A 340 -21.57 -6.49 7.43
CA ARG A 340 -21.39 -6.31 6.00
C ARG A 340 -21.84 -7.54 5.21
N ARG A 341 -21.49 -8.75 5.65
CA ARG A 341 -21.95 -9.99 5.00
C ARG A 341 -23.47 -10.15 5.00
N ALA A 342 -24.14 -9.69 6.04
CA ALA A 342 -25.60 -9.77 6.14
C ALA A 342 -26.31 -8.69 5.31
N THR A 343 -25.71 -7.51 5.15
CA THR A 343 -26.35 -6.33 4.53
C THR A 343 -25.84 -6.03 3.11
N ALA A 344 -24.71 -6.61 2.68
CA ALA A 344 -24.18 -6.39 1.36
C ALA A 344 -25.19 -6.81 0.28
N PRO A 345 -25.38 -5.99 -0.78
CA PRO A 345 -26.18 -6.40 -1.93
C PRO A 345 -25.65 -7.69 -2.54
N ALA A 346 -26.51 -8.44 -3.20
CA ALA A 346 -26.17 -9.73 -3.82
C ALA A 346 -25.34 -9.51 -5.11
N TYR A 347 -24.17 -8.87 -5.00
CA TYR A 347 -23.34 -8.53 -6.15
C TYR A 347 -22.93 -9.76 -6.96
N ASN A 348 -22.57 -10.86 -6.31
CA ASN A 348 -22.20 -12.10 -7.01
C ASN A 348 -23.36 -12.64 -7.82
N PHE A 349 -24.57 -12.69 -7.25
CA PHE A 349 -25.76 -13.11 -7.98
C PHE A 349 -26.01 -12.25 -9.22
N THR A 350 -25.85 -10.93 -9.10
CA THR A 350 -26.03 -10.00 -10.22
C THR A 350 -24.91 -10.17 -11.25
N ALA A 351 -23.67 -10.37 -10.79
CA ALA A 351 -22.54 -10.63 -11.69
C ALA A 351 -22.72 -11.94 -12.47
N ASP A 352 -23.12 -13.01 -11.80
CA ASP A 352 -23.38 -14.31 -12.45
C ASP A 352 -24.52 -14.25 -13.46
N TYR A 353 -25.50 -13.39 -13.23
CA TYR A 353 -26.60 -13.17 -14.18
C TYR A 353 -26.15 -12.49 -15.47
N TYR A 354 -25.33 -11.45 -15.38
CA TYR A 354 -24.87 -10.69 -16.55
C TYR A 354 -23.60 -11.28 -17.19
N TRP A 355 -22.75 -11.90 -16.39
CA TRP A 355 -21.41 -12.35 -16.77
C TRP A 355 -21.15 -13.77 -16.22
N PRO A 356 -21.94 -14.78 -16.68
CA PRO A 356 -21.79 -16.14 -16.15
C PRO A 356 -20.37 -16.68 -16.42
N GLU A 357 -19.80 -17.35 -15.42
CA GLU A 357 -18.51 -18.04 -15.58
C GLU A 357 -18.65 -19.06 -16.73
N LYS A 358 -17.73 -19.01 -17.68
CA LYS A 358 -17.65 -20.05 -18.71
C LYS A 358 -17.20 -21.34 -18.03
N LYS A 359 -18.08 -22.35 -18.09
CA LYS A 359 -17.77 -23.69 -17.59
C LYS A 359 -16.64 -24.35 -18.38
#